data_53b59bd0df8810f93b9f760111b852e0
#
_entry.id   53b59bd0df8810f93b9f760111b852e0
#
_cell.length_a   1.000
_cell.length_b   1.000
_cell.length_c   1.000
_cell.angle_alpha   90.00
_cell.angle_beta   90.00
_cell.angle_gamma   90.00
#
_symmetry.space_group_name_H-M   'P 1'
#
loop_
_entity.id
_entity.type
_entity.pdbx_description
1 polymer ?
#
loop_
_entity_poly.entity_id
_entity_poly.type
_entity_poly.pdbx_seq_one_letter_code
_entity_poly.pdbx_strand_id
1 'polypeptide(L)'
;MRVLEWKYGILLLVSFAFLSGPPAPVLGAETGMIKGVLKTPWVKRYEGLVFIDRVEGKEFPPPKKTMFMGQKDMVFKPHVLPVLNGTTVDFTNNDAIVHNVFSPPGSAKKFNLGTYGVGVTKYETFNELGEVTLLCNVHPEMLGFIIILQNPYFALTDKSGNFVIKDMPAGTYKLTAWHEKLQQVSQQVTVEPGKTVTVEFKDLKKR
;
A
#
# COMPACT_ATOMS: atom_id res chain seq x y z
N MET A 1 -2.22 31.39 88.52
CA MET A 1 -3.43 31.54 87.75
C MET A 1 -3.13 32.40 86.52
N ARG A 2 -3.05 31.81 85.37
CA ARG A 2 -2.98 32.51 84.06
C ARG A 2 -3.82 31.71 83.08
N VAL A 3 -4.86 32.33 82.57
CA VAL A 3 -5.82 31.80 81.62
C VAL A 3 -5.17 31.88 80.25
N LEU A 4 -5.15 30.77 79.53
CA LEU A 4 -4.62 30.69 78.16
C LEU A 4 -5.78 30.86 77.18
N GLU A 5 -5.78 31.92 76.41
CA GLU A 5 -6.75 32.20 75.34
C GLU A 5 -6.36 31.43 74.08
N TRP A 6 -7.32 30.69 73.58
CA TRP A 6 -7.18 29.91 72.31
C TRP A 6 -7.76 30.75 71.16
N LYS A 7 -6.91 31.27 70.30
CA LYS A 7 -7.32 31.96 69.09
C LYS A 7 -7.63 30.96 67.99
N TYR A 8 -8.87 30.95 67.53
CA TYR A 8 -9.32 30.16 66.40
C TYR A 8 -8.74 30.71 65.08
N GLY A 9 -7.84 29.98 64.43
CA GLY A 9 -7.39 30.27 63.07
C GLY A 9 -8.38 29.65 62.08
N ILE A 10 -9.04 30.52 61.29
CA ILE A 10 -9.91 30.10 60.19
C ILE A 10 -9.03 29.70 59.00
N LEU A 11 -9.01 28.42 58.69
CA LEU A 11 -8.34 27.84 57.50
C LEU A 11 -9.27 28.02 56.30
N LEU A 12 -8.99 28.99 55.41
CA LEU A 12 -9.69 29.18 54.15
C LEU A 12 -9.24 28.11 53.18
N LEU A 13 -10.09 27.09 52.95
CA LEU A 13 -9.92 26.11 51.88
C LEU A 13 -10.32 26.76 50.53
N VAL A 14 -9.33 27.16 49.74
CA VAL A 14 -9.54 27.56 48.35
C VAL A 14 -9.70 26.31 47.47
N SER A 15 -10.94 25.98 47.15
CA SER A 15 -11.25 24.90 46.20
C SER A 15 -10.98 25.39 44.78
N PHE A 16 -9.90 24.89 44.15
CA PHE A 16 -9.66 25.01 42.72
C PHE A 16 -10.61 24.08 41.99
N ALA A 17 -11.70 24.59 41.46
CA ALA A 17 -12.53 23.86 40.50
C ALA A 17 -11.80 23.82 39.17
N PHE A 18 -11.25 22.65 38.81
CA PHE A 18 -10.82 22.37 37.45
C PHE A 18 -12.06 22.29 36.55
N LEU A 19 -12.33 23.35 35.81
CA LEU A 19 -13.28 23.33 34.70
C LEU A 19 -12.65 22.47 33.58
N SER A 20 -12.94 21.17 33.56
CA SER A 20 -12.72 20.34 32.41
C SER A 20 -13.74 20.71 31.32
N GLY A 21 -13.35 21.58 30.42
CA GLY A 21 -14.12 21.82 29.19
C GLY A 21 -14.29 20.53 28.41
N PRO A 22 -15.33 20.40 27.60
CA PRO A 22 -15.51 19.26 26.74
C PRO A 22 -14.25 19.07 25.85
N PRO A 23 -13.79 17.84 25.61
CA PRO A 23 -12.66 17.63 24.72
C PRO A 23 -12.98 18.24 23.36
N ALA A 24 -12.06 19.03 22.83
CA ALA A 24 -12.20 19.58 21.48
C ALA A 24 -12.42 18.42 20.50
N PRO A 25 -13.34 18.56 19.54
CA PRO A 25 -13.55 17.53 18.53
C PRO A 25 -12.21 17.29 17.83
N VAL A 26 -11.73 16.05 17.84
CA VAL A 26 -10.61 15.64 17.00
C VAL A 26 -11.13 15.75 15.57
N LEU A 27 -10.84 16.88 14.90
CA LEU A 27 -11.05 16.96 13.46
C LEU A 27 -10.20 15.84 12.85
N GLY A 28 -10.85 14.79 12.35
CA GLY A 28 -10.22 13.81 11.51
C GLY A 28 -9.46 14.54 10.40
N ALA A 29 -8.20 14.20 10.15
CA ALA A 29 -7.42 14.85 9.10
C ALA A 29 -8.24 14.81 7.81
N GLU A 30 -8.65 15.99 7.31
CA GLU A 30 -9.43 16.09 6.08
C GLU A 30 -8.60 15.48 4.95
N THR A 31 -9.17 14.47 4.30
CA THR A 31 -8.52 13.76 3.19
C THR A 31 -8.96 14.34 1.85
N GLY A 32 -8.13 14.16 0.84
CA GLY A 32 -8.47 14.46 -0.54
C GLY A 32 -8.41 13.20 -1.41
N MET A 33 -8.47 13.38 -2.71
CA MET A 33 -8.51 12.31 -3.70
C MET A 33 -7.58 12.63 -4.87
N ILE A 34 -6.90 11.62 -5.39
CA ILE A 34 -6.16 11.70 -6.65
C ILE A 34 -6.91 10.85 -7.67
N LYS A 35 -7.29 11.43 -8.80
CA LYS A 35 -7.79 10.69 -9.95
C LYS A 35 -6.95 11.00 -11.18
N GLY A 36 -6.91 10.08 -12.13
CA GLY A 36 -6.14 10.35 -13.33
C GLY A 36 -6.19 9.24 -14.36
N VAL A 37 -5.31 9.38 -15.34
CA VAL A 37 -5.20 8.41 -16.43
C VAL A 37 -3.76 8.12 -16.77
N LEU A 38 -3.43 6.84 -16.93
CA LEU A 38 -2.19 6.33 -17.49
C LEU A 38 -2.42 6.10 -18.98
N LYS A 39 -1.99 7.06 -19.82
CA LYS A 39 -2.22 7.05 -21.28
C LYS A 39 -1.26 6.11 -22.01
N THR A 40 -1.64 4.84 -22.08
CA THR A 40 -0.89 3.83 -22.82
C THR A 40 -1.83 2.74 -23.33
N PRO A 41 -1.59 2.17 -24.52
CA PRO A 41 -2.40 1.05 -25.03
C PRO A 41 -2.19 -0.25 -24.23
N TRP A 42 -1.12 -0.37 -23.45
CA TRP A 42 -0.75 -1.59 -22.73
C TRP A 42 -1.71 -1.95 -21.60
N VAL A 43 -2.40 -0.97 -20.99
CA VAL A 43 -3.40 -1.20 -19.94
C VAL A 43 -4.61 -2.04 -20.39
N LYS A 44 -4.82 -2.17 -21.71
CA LYS A 44 -5.86 -3.04 -22.27
C LYS A 44 -5.62 -4.52 -21.98
N ARG A 45 -4.34 -4.91 -21.86
CA ARG A 45 -3.93 -6.29 -21.61
C ARG A 45 -3.73 -6.57 -20.12
N TYR A 46 -2.95 -5.71 -19.45
CA TYR A 46 -2.64 -5.82 -18.03
C TYR A 46 -2.74 -4.44 -17.37
N GLU A 47 -3.14 -4.42 -16.11
CA GLU A 47 -3.31 -3.20 -15.35
C GLU A 47 -1.96 -2.48 -15.16
N GLY A 48 -1.98 -1.15 -15.22
CA GLY A 48 -0.92 -0.32 -14.64
C GLY A 48 -1.17 -0.14 -13.15
N LEU A 49 -0.13 0.18 -12.40
CA LEU A 49 -0.20 0.51 -10.99
C LEU A 49 0.22 1.97 -10.80
N VAL A 50 -0.60 2.75 -10.10
CA VAL A 50 -0.26 4.12 -9.70
C VAL A 50 -0.24 4.19 -8.18
N PHE A 51 0.84 4.69 -7.60
CA PHE A 51 1.05 4.66 -6.15
C PHE A 51 1.83 5.87 -5.65
N ILE A 52 1.67 6.18 -4.37
CA ILE A 52 2.51 7.14 -3.66
C ILE A 52 3.80 6.44 -3.23
N ASP A 53 4.94 7.00 -3.62
CA ASP A 53 6.24 6.41 -3.30
C ASP A 53 6.44 6.28 -1.79
N ARG A 54 6.17 7.36 -1.06
CA ARG A 54 6.34 7.41 0.38
C ARG A 54 5.43 8.43 1.05
N VAL A 55 4.96 8.10 2.24
CA VAL A 55 4.33 9.04 3.19
C VAL A 55 5.27 9.18 4.36
N GLU A 56 5.93 10.34 4.45
CA GLU A 56 6.94 10.61 5.47
C GLU A 56 6.34 10.61 6.88
N GLY A 57 7.11 10.09 7.85
CA GLY A 57 6.73 10.03 9.25
C GLY A 57 5.55 9.10 9.57
N LYS A 58 5.10 8.27 8.61
CA LYS A 58 4.05 7.27 8.83
C LYS A 58 4.56 5.87 8.53
N GLU A 59 4.18 4.95 9.42
CA GLU A 59 4.36 3.52 9.22
C GLU A 59 3.00 2.87 8.95
N PHE A 60 3.01 1.91 8.04
CA PHE A 60 1.83 1.18 7.63
C PHE A 60 2.10 -0.32 7.85
N PRO A 61 1.57 -0.92 8.91
CA PRO A 61 1.78 -2.33 9.16
C PRO A 61 1.16 -3.18 8.05
N PRO A 62 1.75 -4.35 7.74
CA PRO A 62 1.18 -5.27 6.77
C PRO A 62 -0.18 -5.78 7.24
N PRO A 63 -1.05 -6.22 6.31
CA PRO A 63 -2.33 -6.83 6.68
C PRO A 63 -2.08 -8.12 7.48
N LYS A 64 -2.93 -8.37 8.49
CA LYS A 64 -2.87 -9.63 9.28
C LYS A 64 -3.19 -10.86 8.45
N LYS A 65 -4.02 -10.70 7.41
CA LYS A 65 -4.41 -11.77 6.49
C LYS A 65 -3.43 -11.82 5.32
N THR A 66 -3.07 -13.03 4.88
CA THR A 66 -2.27 -13.23 3.68
C THR A 66 -2.97 -12.66 2.44
N MET A 67 -2.17 -12.20 1.50
CA MET A 67 -2.63 -11.84 0.16
C MET A 67 -2.49 -13.04 -0.77
N PHE A 68 -3.32 -13.13 -1.79
CA PHE A 68 -3.40 -14.29 -2.67
C PHE A 68 -2.78 -14.03 -4.04
N MET A 69 -1.90 -14.95 -4.48
CA MET A 69 -1.34 -15.02 -5.82
C MET A 69 -1.50 -16.46 -6.34
N GLY A 70 -2.63 -16.74 -6.97
CA GLY A 70 -2.93 -18.08 -7.49
C GLY A 70 -2.23 -18.39 -8.82
N GLN A 71 -2.16 -19.69 -9.13
CA GLN A 71 -1.71 -20.21 -10.42
C GLN A 71 -2.89 -20.96 -11.04
N LYS A 72 -3.41 -20.47 -12.15
CA LYS A 72 -4.55 -21.06 -12.86
C LYS A 72 -4.50 -20.76 -14.35
N ASP A 73 -4.73 -21.78 -15.16
CA ASP A 73 -4.66 -21.69 -16.63
C ASP A 73 -3.28 -21.28 -17.13
N MET A 74 -2.22 -21.75 -16.46
CA MET A 74 -0.79 -21.44 -16.72
C MET A 74 -0.49 -19.93 -16.63
N VAL A 75 -1.19 -19.18 -15.76
CA VAL A 75 -0.89 -17.78 -15.47
C VAL A 75 -0.94 -17.51 -13.96
N PHE A 76 -0.22 -16.49 -13.52
CA PHE A 76 -0.38 -15.92 -12.17
C PHE A 76 -1.62 -15.03 -12.12
N LYS A 77 -2.46 -15.21 -11.10
CA LYS A 77 -3.71 -14.44 -10.89
C LYS A 77 -3.77 -13.90 -9.46
N PRO A 78 -3.78 -12.56 -9.29
CA PRO A 78 -3.74 -11.51 -10.33
C PRO A 78 -2.40 -11.44 -11.06
N HIS A 79 -2.34 -10.77 -12.22
CA HIS A 79 -1.09 -10.57 -12.95
C HIS A 79 -0.15 -9.60 -12.22
N VAL A 80 -0.71 -8.55 -11.60
CA VAL A 80 -0.01 -7.58 -10.76
C VAL A 80 -0.65 -7.55 -9.38
N LEU A 81 0.14 -7.80 -8.33
CA LEU A 81 -0.30 -7.78 -6.93
C LEU A 81 0.48 -6.71 -6.15
N PRO A 82 -0.08 -5.51 -5.92
CA PRO A 82 0.49 -4.57 -4.98
C PRO A 82 0.26 -5.04 -3.54
N VAL A 83 1.32 -4.98 -2.72
CA VAL A 83 1.28 -5.38 -1.31
C VAL A 83 2.01 -4.37 -0.43
N LEU A 84 1.64 -4.26 0.83
CA LEU A 84 2.42 -3.49 1.81
C LEU A 84 3.68 -4.25 2.23
N ASN A 85 4.70 -3.50 2.58
CA ASN A 85 5.93 -4.06 3.14
C ASN A 85 5.64 -4.97 4.35
N GLY A 86 6.25 -6.17 4.38
CA GLY A 86 6.01 -7.19 5.41
C GLY A 86 4.80 -8.10 5.14
N THR A 87 4.09 -7.94 4.02
CA THR A 87 2.95 -8.81 3.66
C THR A 87 3.41 -10.22 3.33
N THR A 88 2.72 -11.21 3.87
CA THR A 88 2.83 -12.61 3.44
C THR A 88 1.85 -12.87 2.31
N VAL A 89 2.33 -13.47 1.23
CA VAL A 89 1.54 -13.88 0.08
C VAL A 89 1.45 -15.41 0.04
N ASP A 90 0.26 -15.94 -0.19
CA ASP A 90 0.05 -17.34 -0.50
C ASP A 90 0.04 -17.59 -2.01
N PHE A 91 0.74 -18.66 -2.40
CA PHE A 91 0.89 -19.11 -3.79
C PHE A 91 0.23 -20.47 -3.93
N THR A 92 -1.06 -20.49 -4.23
CA THR A 92 -1.82 -21.72 -4.39
C THR A 92 -1.82 -22.17 -5.84
N ASN A 93 -1.42 -23.43 -6.09
CA ASN A 93 -1.58 -24.03 -7.41
C ASN A 93 -3.01 -24.56 -7.58
N ASN A 94 -3.78 -23.91 -8.46
CA ASN A 94 -5.16 -24.28 -8.81
C ASN A 94 -5.26 -24.96 -10.18
N ASP A 95 -4.11 -25.31 -10.80
CA ASP A 95 -4.04 -26.09 -12.02
C ASP A 95 -3.86 -27.60 -11.74
N ALA A 96 -4.31 -28.43 -12.65
CA ALA A 96 -4.10 -29.88 -12.58
C ALA A 96 -2.67 -30.33 -12.90
N ILE A 97 -1.77 -29.40 -13.23
CA ILE A 97 -0.37 -29.62 -13.55
C ILE A 97 0.53 -28.97 -12.50
N VAL A 98 1.79 -29.38 -12.45
CA VAL A 98 2.77 -28.83 -11.51
C VAL A 98 3.25 -27.46 -11.96
N HIS A 99 3.49 -26.58 -11.00
CA HIS A 99 4.11 -25.27 -11.22
C HIS A 99 5.28 -25.04 -10.27
N ASN A 100 6.12 -24.08 -10.62
CA ASN A 100 7.14 -23.51 -9.75
C ASN A 100 6.89 -22.01 -9.64
N VAL A 101 7.27 -21.39 -8.52
CA VAL A 101 7.29 -19.94 -8.36
C VAL A 101 8.67 -19.51 -7.90
N PHE A 102 9.29 -18.64 -8.65
CA PHE A 102 10.56 -18.04 -8.26
C PHE A 102 10.70 -16.61 -8.78
N SER A 103 11.63 -15.86 -8.21
CA SER A 103 12.03 -14.54 -8.70
C SER A 103 13.45 -14.59 -9.28
N PRO A 104 13.68 -13.95 -10.46
CA PRO A 104 15.02 -13.86 -11.05
C PRO A 104 15.91 -12.86 -10.28
N PRO A 105 17.23 -12.87 -10.53
CA PRO A 105 18.13 -11.82 -10.06
C PRO A 105 17.66 -10.43 -10.50
N GLY A 106 17.83 -9.42 -9.62
CA GLY A 106 17.37 -8.04 -9.85
C GLY A 106 15.98 -7.75 -9.33
N SER A 107 15.20 -8.76 -8.90
CA SER A 107 13.98 -8.55 -8.12
C SER A 107 14.30 -8.03 -6.72
N ALA A 108 13.40 -7.22 -6.14
CA ALA A 108 13.52 -6.71 -4.77
C ALA A 108 13.66 -7.84 -3.73
N LYS A 109 13.09 -9.00 -4.01
CA LYS A 109 13.29 -10.21 -3.20
C LYS A 109 13.62 -11.40 -4.09
N LYS A 110 14.70 -12.13 -3.75
CA LYS A 110 15.08 -13.38 -4.39
C LYS A 110 14.52 -14.57 -3.60
N PHE A 111 13.73 -15.42 -4.25
CA PHE A 111 13.20 -16.65 -3.65
C PHE A 111 12.89 -17.72 -4.70
N ASN A 112 12.70 -18.96 -4.24
CA ASN A 112 12.26 -20.08 -5.08
C ASN A 112 11.48 -21.07 -4.19
N LEU A 113 10.20 -21.23 -4.46
CA LEU A 113 9.31 -22.12 -3.69
C LEU A 113 9.42 -23.61 -4.12
N GLY A 114 10.25 -23.91 -5.12
CA GLY A 114 10.29 -25.25 -5.72
C GLY A 114 9.05 -25.57 -6.55
N THR A 115 8.98 -26.79 -7.06
CA THR A 115 7.85 -27.27 -7.87
C THR A 115 6.80 -27.93 -6.94
N TYR A 116 5.52 -27.68 -7.20
CA TYR A 116 4.41 -28.25 -6.42
C TYR A 116 3.14 -28.45 -7.27
N GLY A 117 2.32 -29.43 -6.84
CA GLY A 117 1.11 -29.87 -7.57
C GLY A 117 -0.15 -29.11 -7.16
N VAL A 118 -1.27 -29.54 -7.74
CA VAL A 118 -2.62 -28.98 -7.52
C VAL A 118 -3.01 -28.97 -6.05
N GLY A 119 -3.64 -27.90 -5.60
CA GLY A 119 -4.14 -27.69 -4.24
C GLY A 119 -3.07 -27.36 -3.20
N VAL A 120 -1.79 -27.44 -3.54
CA VAL A 120 -0.69 -27.10 -2.64
C VAL A 120 -0.53 -25.57 -2.59
N THR A 121 -0.42 -25.04 -1.36
CA THR A 121 -0.13 -23.63 -1.12
C THR A 121 1.26 -23.48 -0.52
N LYS A 122 2.04 -22.55 -1.05
CA LYS A 122 3.32 -22.10 -0.50
C LYS A 122 3.20 -20.65 -0.07
N TYR A 123 4.05 -20.22 0.86
CA TYR A 123 4.01 -18.87 1.42
C TYR A 123 5.36 -18.19 1.30
N GLU A 124 5.34 -16.89 1.05
CA GLU A 124 6.53 -16.03 1.08
C GLU A 124 6.18 -14.67 1.66
N THR A 125 7.06 -14.09 2.48
CA THR A 125 6.87 -12.77 3.08
C THR A 125 7.75 -11.74 2.37
N PHE A 126 7.15 -10.62 1.96
CA PHE A 126 7.77 -9.57 1.16
C PHE A 126 8.08 -8.35 2.02
N ASN A 127 9.34 -8.17 2.43
CA ASN A 127 9.81 -7.16 3.37
C ASN A 127 10.85 -6.18 2.80
N GLU A 128 11.00 -6.13 1.49
CA GLU A 128 11.90 -5.22 0.78
C GLU A 128 11.12 -4.47 -0.30
N LEU A 129 11.06 -3.12 -0.21
CA LEU A 129 10.32 -2.30 -1.16
C LEU A 129 10.80 -2.49 -2.60
N GLY A 130 9.87 -2.52 -3.55
CA GLY A 130 10.19 -2.59 -4.97
C GLY A 130 9.44 -3.67 -5.73
N GLU A 131 9.93 -3.96 -6.92
CA GLU A 131 9.32 -4.91 -7.86
C GLU A 131 9.92 -6.31 -7.67
N VAL A 132 9.05 -7.30 -7.61
CA VAL A 132 9.40 -8.71 -7.68
C VAL A 132 8.75 -9.33 -8.90
N THR A 133 9.54 -9.75 -9.86
CA THR A 133 9.08 -10.54 -11.00
C THR A 133 8.86 -11.98 -10.57
N LEU A 134 7.73 -12.56 -10.94
CA LEU A 134 7.40 -13.98 -10.72
C LEU A 134 7.51 -14.74 -12.02
N LEU A 135 8.26 -15.83 -12.00
CA LEU A 135 8.46 -16.75 -13.12
C LEU A 135 8.17 -18.19 -12.69
N CYS A 136 7.98 -19.05 -13.69
CA CYS A 136 7.85 -20.50 -13.53
C CYS A 136 8.91 -21.22 -14.37
N ASN A 137 9.69 -22.12 -13.76
CA ASN A 137 10.68 -22.93 -14.48
C ASN A 137 10.05 -24.04 -15.35
N VAL A 138 8.79 -24.38 -15.10
CA VAL A 138 8.08 -25.45 -15.83
C VAL A 138 7.40 -24.87 -17.07
N HIS A 139 6.85 -23.65 -16.97
CA HIS A 139 6.10 -22.97 -18.02
C HIS A 139 6.69 -21.57 -18.22
N PRO A 140 7.60 -21.37 -19.18
CA PRO A 140 8.33 -20.11 -19.38
C PRO A 140 7.45 -18.89 -19.71
N GLU A 141 6.22 -19.12 -20.18
CA GLU A 141 5.23 -18.09 -20.49
C GLU A 141 4.57 -17.49 -19.23
N MET A 142 4.68 -18.16 -18.08
CA MET A 142 4.10 -17.67 -16.82
C MET A 142 4.90 -16.49 -16.28
N LEU A 143 4.27 -15.33 -16.25
CA LEU A 143 4.81 -14.08 -15.75
C LEU A 143 3.80 -13.40 -14.84
N GLY A 144 4.27 -12.85 -13.73
CA GLY A 144 3.48 -12.03 -12.81
C GLY A 144 4.38 -11.08 -12.04
N PHE A 145 3.75 -10.19 -11.28
CA PHE A 145 4.48 -9.16 -10.52
C PHE A 145 3.90 -8.96 -9.13
N ILE A 146 4.78 -8.84 -8.14
CA ILE A 146 4.44 -8.31 -6.83
C ILE A 146 5.14 -6.95 -6.70
N ILE A 147 4.39 -5.91 -6.36
CA ILE A 147 4.95 -4.57 -6.12
C ILE A 147 4.81 -4.27 -4.63
N ILE A 148 5.94 -4.20 -3.93
CA ILE A 148 6.00 -4.02 -2.48
C ILE A 148 6.07 -2.52 -2.19
N LEU A 149 5.04 -2.00 -1.51
CA LEU A 149 4.82 -0.58 -1.27
C LEU A 149 4.98 -0.24 0.22
N GLN A 150 5.38 1.00 0.50
CA GLN A 150 5.50 1.52 1.86
C GLN A 150 4.13 1.87 2.48
N ASN A 151 3.14 2.21 1.66
CA ASN A 151 1.87 2.76 2.10
C ASN A 151 0.69 2.21 1.28
N PRO A 152 -0.57 2.32 1.76
CA PRO A 152 -1.75 1.79 1.10
C PRO A 152 -2.33 2.71 0.00
N TYR A 153 -1.69 3.82 -0.33
CA TYR A 153 -2.20 4.78 -1.29
C TYR A 153 -1.76 4.43 -2.71
N PHE A 154 -2.48 3.50 -3.30
CA PHE A 154 -2.28 3.04 -4.67
C PHE A 154 -3.60 2.67 -5.34
N ALA A 155 -3.58 2.56 -6.67
CA ALA A 155 -4.68 2.03 -7.45
C ALA A 155 -4.15 1.30 -8.69
N LEU A 156 -4.76 0.18 -9.03
CA LEU A 156 -4.63 -0.43 -10.35
C LEU A 156 -5.50 0.34 -11.34
N THR A 157 -5.03 0.45 -12.58
CA THR A 157 -5.81 1.11 -13.64
C THR A 157 -6.91 0.19 -14.15
N ASP A 158 -7.97 0.78 -14.64
CA ASP A 158 -8.92 0.07 -15.52
C ASP A 158 -8.32 -0.12 -16.95
N LYS A 159 -9.07 -0.80 -17.82
CA LYS A 159 -8.65 -1.05 -19.22
C LYS A 159 -8.56 0.21 -20.09
N SER A 160 -9.07 1.33 -19.60
CA SER A 160 -8.93 2.67 -20.21
C SER A 160 -7.76 3.47 -19.63
N GLY A 161 -7.08 2.92 -18.62
CA GLY A 161 -5.98 3.55 -17.91
C GLY A 161 -6.41 4.46 -16.77
N ASN A 162 -7.71 4.57 -16.46
CA ASN A 162 -8.16 5.41 -15.35
C ASN A 162 -7.83 4.79 -14.01
N PHE A 163 -7.55 5.64 -13.03
CA PHE A 163 -7.30 5.26 -11.64
C PHE A 163 -7.84 6.29 -10.65
N VAL A 164 -8.10 5.84 -9.42
CA VAL A 164 -8.52 6.72 -8.31
C VAL A 164 -7.87 6.24 -7.02
N ILE A 165 -7.14 7.14 -6.35
CA ILE A 165 -6.61 6.94 -5.00
C ILE A 165 -7.40 7.83 -4.05
N LYS A 166 -8.09 7.22 -3.09
CA LYS A 166 -8.99 7.89 -2.13
C LYS A 166 -8.31 8.08 -0.78
N ASP A 167 -8.95 8.88 0.06
CA ASP A 167 -8.62 9.05 1.48
C ASP A 167 -7.16 9.46 1.74
N MET A 168 -6.60 10.22 0.78
CA MET A 168 -5.26 10.75 0.87
C MET A 168 -5.18 11.86 1.90
N PRO A 169 -4.28 11.81 2.89
CA PRO A 169 -4.00 12.96 3.74
C PRO A 169 -3.58 14.16 2.90
N ALA A 170 -3.89 15.38 3.36
CA ALA A 170 -3.40 16.58 2.72
C ALA A 170 -1.86 16.62 2.76
N GLY A 171 -1.24 17.05 1.66
CA GLY A 171 0.22 17.06 1.54
C GLY A 171 0.71 17.02 0.10
N THR A 172 2.03 17.14 -0.07
CA THR A 172 2.68 17.01 -1.38
C THR A 172 3.42 15.69 -1.45
N TYR A 173 3.15 14.93 -2.50
CA TYR A 173 3.62 13.56 -2.64
C TYR A 173 4.27 13.32 -4.01
N LYS A 174 5.19 12.37 -4.07
CA LYS A 174 5.66 11.80 -5.33
C LYS A 174 4.72 10.67 -5.73
N LEU A 175 4.00 10.87 -6.82
CA LEU A 175 3.09 9.90 -7.43
C LEU A 175 3.81 9.21 -8.58
N THR A 176 3.90 7.88 -8.52
CA THR A 176 4.60 7.05 -9.50
C THR A 176 3.61 6.16 -10.24
N ALA A 177 3.79 6.08 -11.56
CA ALA A 177 3.10 5.12 -12.42
C ALA A 177 4.07 4.03 -12.86
N TRP A 178 3.64 2.78 -12.72
CA TRP A 178 4.33 1.56 -13.10
C TRP A 178 3.48 0.74 -14.07
N HIS A 179 4.14 0.12 -15.04
CA HIS A 179 3.57 -0.93 -15.89
C HIS A 179 4.69 -1.84 -16.39
N GLU A 180 4.43 -3.13 -16.54
CA GLU A 180 5.46 -4.13 -16.93
C GLU A 180 6.21 -3.80 -18.24
N LYS A 181 5.58 -3.09 -19.17
CA LYS A 181 6.15 -2.72 -20.48
C LYS A 181 6.77 -1.33 -20.51
N LEU A 182 6.70 -0.57 -19.42
CA LEU A 182 7.07 0.84 -19.40
C LEU A 182 8.14 1.13 -18.36
N GLN A 183 9.00 2.10 -18.65
CA GLN A 183 9.81 2.70 -17.60
C GLN A 183 8.91 3.41 -16.60
N GLN A 184 9.24 3.32 -15.32
CA GLN A 184 8.52 4.05 -14.29
C GLN A 184 8.62 5.55 -14.54
N VAL A 185 7.53 6.27 -14.33
CA VAL A 185 7.47 7.72 -14.41
C VAL A 185 6.81 8.28 -13.16
N SER A 186 7.34 9.39 -12.67
CA SER A 186 6.85 10.02 -11.44
C SER A 186 6.61 11.50 -11.66
N GLN A 187 5.66 12.06 -10.90
CA GLN A 187 5.41 13.50 -10.81
C GLN A 187 5.01 13.88 -9.39
N GLN A 188 5.21 15.15 -9.03
CA GLN A 188 4.70 15.66 -7.75
C GLN A 188 3.22 15.98 -7.87
N VAL A 189 2.48 15.73 -6.79
CA VAL A 189 1.06 16.03 -6.66
C VAL A 189 0.79 16.59 -5.28
N THR A 190 0.03 17.70 -5.22
CA THR A 190 -0.42 18.29 -3.96
C THR A 190 -1.89 17.96 -3.73
N VAL A 191 -2.17 17.29 -2.62
CA VAL A 191 -3.51 16.93 -2.17
C VAL A 191 -3.97 17.94 -1.14
N GLU A 192 -5.11 18.58 -1.40
CA GLU A 192 -5.76 19.52 -0.48
C GLU A 192 -6.97 18.84 0.18
N PRO A 193 -7.33 19.27 1.40
CA PRO A 193 -8.51 18.77 2.11
C PRO A 193 -9.78 18.88 1.29
N GLY A 194 -10.57 17.81 1.23
CA GLY A 194 -11.86 17.75 0.53
C GLY A 194 -11.79 17.89 -1.00
N LYS A 195 -10.57 18.05 -1.58
CA LYS A 195 -10.44 18.28 -3.02
C LYS A 195 -10.01 17.03 -3.77
N THR A 196 -10.33 17.03 -5.06
CA THR A 196 -9.84 16.04 -6.02
C THR A 196 -8.80 16.70 -6.91
N VAL A 197 -7.59 16.15 -6.93
CA VAL A 197 -6.55 16.51 -7.91
C VAL A 197 -6.61 15.55 -9.09
N THR A 198 -6.49 16.09 -10.31
CA THR A 198 -6.50 15.30 -11.54
C THR A 198 -5.12 15.28 -12.16
N VAL A 199 -4.62 14.09 -12.51
CA VAL A 199 -3.29 13.89 -13.08
C VAL A 199 -3.33 13.04 -14.35
N GLU A 200 -2.34 13.24 -15.20
CA GLU A 200 -2.16 12.47 -16.43
C GLU A 200 -0.72 12.01 -16.53
N PHE A 201 -0.53 10.72 -16.83
CA PHE A 201 0.75 10.15 -17.25
C PHE A 201 0.73 9.89 -18.74
N LYS A 202 1.58 10.58 -19.49
CA LYS A 202 1.73 10.50 -20.96
C LYS A 202 3.20 10.46 -21.37
N ASP A 203 3.48 10.33 -22.65
CA ASP A 203 4.83 10.29 -23.21
C ASP A 203 5.73 9.22 -22.60
N LEU A 204 5.12 8.03 -22.35
CA LEU A 204 5.71 6.94 -21.62
C LEU A 204 6.70 6.17 -22.51
N LYS A 205 7.90 5.91 -21.97
CA LYS A 205 8.94 5.15 -22.67
C LYS A 205 8.79 3.66 -22.39
N LYS A 206 9.03 2.82 -23.37
CA LYS A 206 9.13 1.37 -23.19
C LYS A 206 10.34 1.03 -22.31
N ARG A 207 10.16 -0.05 -21.54
CA ARG A 207 11.21 -0.68 -20.74
C ARG A 207 12.15 -1.48 -21.62
#